data_3900a53c304ea9d32073f5f5ab610cdf
#
_entry.id   3900a53c304ea9d32073f5f5ab610cdf
#
_cell.length_a   1.000
_cell.length_b   1.000
_cell.length_c   1.000
_cell.angle_alpha   90.00
_cell.angle_beta   90.00
_cell.angle_gamma   90.00
#
_symmetry.space_group_name_H-M   'P 1'
#
loop_
_entity.id
_entity.type
_entity.pdbx_description
1 polymer ?
#
loop_
_entity_poly.entity_id
_entity_poly.type
_entity_poly.pdbx_seq_one_letter_code
_entity_poly.pdbx_strand_id
1 'polypeptide(L)'
;MRISIVACLVAATLLLTVLPSSADEVFDGTRPLLCATIEAIDCAPGEQCERGLPEIIGAPQFMRIDFAKKEVIGPKRSSEIRLMHKNDEQLTLQGYELGMGWTLALDRNTGKMTVTFARGESAFVVFGACTPFP
;
A
#
# COMPACT_ATOMS: atom_id res chain seq x y z
N MET A 1 -33.09 21.73 69.58
CA MET A 1 -33.42 21.86 68.19
C MET A 1 -32.09 21.63 67.39
N ARG A 2 -31.86 20.39 66.87
CA ARG A 2 -30.62 20.04 66.22
C ARG A 2 -30.92 19.86 64.73
N ILE A 3 -30.33 20.73 63.92
CA ILE A 3 -30.45 20.71 62.50
C ILE A 3 -29.31 19.82 61.96
N SER A 4 -29.65 18.64 61.47
CA SER A 4 -28.69 17.76 60.78
C SER A 4 -28.60 18.17 59.32
N ILE A 5 -27.44 18.65 58.93
CA ILE A 5 -27.11 18.94 57.52
C ILE A 5 -26.63 17.64 56.89
N VAL A 6 -27.45 17.05 56.03
CA VAL A 6 -27.08 15.89 55.21
C VAL A 6 -26.35 16.47 54.00
N ALA A 7 -25.04 16.26 53.97
CA ALA A 7 -24.21 16.60 52.81
C ALA A 7 -24.41 15.54 51.71
N CYS A 8 -25.08 15.90 50.66
CA CYS A 8 -25.20 15.10 49.44
C CYS A 8 -23.89 15.22 48.63
N LEU A 9 -23.03 14.20 48.71
CA LEU A 9 -21.87 14.05 47.85
C LEU A 9 -22.36 13.50 46.50
N VAL A 10 -22.46 14.39 45.51
CA VAL A 10 -22.68 14.04 44.12
C VAL A 10 -21.33 13.66 43.54
N ALA A 11 -21.05 12.35 43.45
CA ALA A 11 -19.90 11.82 42.71
C ALA A 11 -20.21 11.92 41.21
N ALA A 12 -19.67 12.95 40.56
CA ALA A 12 -19.69 13.07 39.11
C ALA A 12 -18.67 12.08 38.50
N THR A 13 -19.14 10.92 38.14
CA THR A 13 -18.35 9.97 37.32
C THR A 13 -18.23 10.53 35.92
N LEU A 14 -17.07 11.12 35.61
CA LEU A 14 -16.70 11.50 34.26
C LEU A 14 -16.43 10.17 33.45
N LEU A 15 -17.44 9.71 32.71
CA LEU A 15 -17.23 8.70 31.68
C LEU A 15 -16.40 9.34 30.57
N LEU A 16 -15.10 9.09 30.56
CA LEU A 16 -14.28 9.31 29.35
C LEU A 16 -14.75 8.28 28.31
N THR A 17 -15.62 8.71 27.42
CA THR A 17 -15.88 7.97 26.17
C THR A 17 -14.63 8.08 25.30
N VAL A 18 -13.79 7.03 25.35
CA VAL A 18 -12.74 6.84 24.35
C VAL A 18 -13.45 6.56 23.04
N LEU A 19 -13.61 7.59 22.21
CA LEU A 19 -14.02 7.42 20.83
C LEU A 19 -12.92 6.57 20.17
N PRO A 20 -13.26 5.43 19.50
CA PRO A 20 -12.30 4.74 18.70
C PRO A 20 -11.86 5.73 17.62
N SER A 21 -10.60 6.17 17.67
CA SER A 21 -9.96 6.85 16.57
C SER A 21 -9.92 5.81 15.45
N SER A 22 -10.84 5.91 14.51
CA SER A 22 -10.70 5.23 13.22
C SER A 22 -9.45 5.85 12.61
N ALA A 23 -8.30 5.21 12.79
CA ALA A 23 -7.16 5.47 11.95
C ALA A 23 -7.70 5.19 10.53
N ASP A 24 -7.96 6.27 9.78
CA ASP A 24 -8.28 6.16 8.35
C ASP A 24 -7.25 5.23 7.76
N GLU A 25 -7.69 4.08 7.27
CA GLU A 25 -6.79 3.10 6.66
C GLU A 25 -6.17 3.75 5.44
N VAL A 26 -4.95 4.24 5.61
CA VAL A 26 -4.22 5.04 4.63
C VAL A 26 -4.04 4.28 3.32
N PHE A 27 -3.87 2.95 3.41
CA PHE A 27 -3.64 2.08 2.25
C PHE A 27 -4.86 1.18 1.97
N ASP A 28 -6.04 1.74 1.93
CA ASP A 28 -7.30 1.01 1.75
C ASP A 28 -7.72 0.81 0.28
N GLY A 29 -6.99 1.42 -0.65
CA GLY A 29 -7.30 1.39 -2.09
C GLY A 29 -8.31 2.45 -2.54
N THR A 30 -8.56 3.48 -1.74
CA THR A 30 -9.47 4.58 -2.10
C THR A 30 -8.75 5.87 -2.46
N ARG A 31 -7.61 6.14 -1.82
CA ARG A 31 -6.80 7.34 -2.05
C ARG A 31 -5.66 7.06 -3.01
N PRO A 32 -5.31 7.99 -3.90
CA PRO A 32 -4.13 7.85 -4.74
C PRO A 32 -2.86 7.70 -3.89
N LEU A 33 -1.92 6.91 -4.38
CA LEU A 33 -0.64 6.67 -3.72
C LEU A 33 0.50 7.12 -4.63
N LEU A 34 1.56 7.65 -4.01
CA LEU A 34 2.88 7.82 -4.63
C LEU A 34 3.78 6.71 -4.10
N CYS A 35 4.35 5.93 -5.00
CA CYS A 35 5.23 4.81 -4.68
C CYS A 35 6.63 5.07 -5.22
N ALA A 36 7.65 4.77 -4.40
CA ALA A 36 9.05 4.76 -4.79
C ALA A 36 9.57 3.34 -4.89
N THR A 37 10.27 3.02 -5.97
CA THR A 37 10.99 1.76 -6.12
C THR A 37 12.39 1.90 -5.52
N ILE A 38 12.88 0.86 -4.84
CA ILE A 38 14.12 0.91 -4.06
C ILE A 38 15.14 -0.08 -4.60
N GLU A 39 14.70 -1.28 -4.93
CA GLU A 39 15.55 -2.40 -5.33
C GLU A 39 14.82 -3.28 -6.34
N ALA A 40 15.57 -3.86 -7.26
CA ALA A 40 15.06 -4.84 -8.21
C ALA A 40 15.89 -6.13 -8.19
N ILE A 41 15.23 -7.24 -8.51
CA ILE A 41 15.85 -8.54 -8.75
C ILE A 41 15.42 -9.01 -10.12
N ASP A 42 16.39 -9.37 -10.95
CA ASP A 42 16.21 -9.93 -12.28
C ASP A 42 16.56 -11.41 -12.27
N CYS A 43 15.64 -12.26 -12.73
CA CYS A 43 15.80 -13.71 -12.75
C CYS A 43 15.47 -14.29 -14.12
N ALA A 44 16.34 -15.19 -14.60
CA ALA A 44 16.12 -15.99 -15.80
C ALA A 44 16.43 -17.47 -15.54
N PRO A 45 15.84 -18.41 -16.29
CA PRO A 45 16.10 -19.84 -16.13
C PRO A 45 17.58 -20.20 -16.37
N GLY A 46 18.14 -20.98 -15.45
CA GLY A 46 19.52 -21.45 -15.54
C GLY A 46 20.58 -20.43 -15.13
N GLU A 47 20.19 -19.23 -14.71
CA GLU A 47 21.07 -18.16 -14.26
C GLU A 47 20.82 -17.83 -12.79
N GLN A 48 21.82 -17.20 -12.13
CA GLN A 48 21.59 -16.62 -10.82
C GLN A 48 20.78 -15.33 -10.96
N CYS A 49 19.83 -15.12 -10.05
CA CYS A 49 19.13 -13.84 -10.00
C CYS A 49 20.09 -12.70 -9.64
N GLU A 50 20.02 -11.61 -10.38
CA GLU A 50 20.82 -10.42 -10.14
C GLU A 50 20.02 -9.37 -9.37
N ARG A 51 20.65 -8.78 -8.37
CA ARG A 51 20.09 -7.72 -7.55
C ARG A 51 20.71 -6.39 -7.92
N GLY A 52 19.90 -5.35 -8.02
CA GLY A 52 20.40 -4.02 -8.33
C GLY A 52 19.34 -2.91 -8.17
N LEU A 53 19.65 -1.77 -8.76
CA LEU A 53 18.71 -0.64 -8.78
C LEU A 53 17.57 -0.93 -9.77
N PRO A 54 16.37 -0.37 -9.53
CA PRO A 54 15.21 -0.58 -10.40
C PRO A 54 15.45 -0.23 -11.88
N GLU A 55 16.32 0.70 -12.16
CA GLU A 55 16.67 1.16 -13.49
C GLU A 55 17.30 0.04 -14.36
N ILE A 56 17.93 -0.97 -13.76
CA ILE A 56 18.54 -2.10 -14.52
C ILE A 56 17.51 -2.88 -15.32
N ILE A 57 16.26 -2.90 -14.84
CA ILE A 57 15.14 -3.55 -15.54
C ILE A 57 14.20 -2.52 -16.20
N GLY A 58 14.57 -1.23 -16.21
CA GLY A 58 13.74 -0.15 -16.75
C GLY A 58 12.53 0.22 -15.89
N ALA A 59 12.50 -0.17 -14.62
CA ALA A 59 11.46 0.24 -13.70
C ALA A 59 11.63 1.73 -13.33
N PRO A 60 10.53 2.50 -13.24
CA PRO A 60 10.60 3.90 -12.86
C PRO A 60 10.95 4.05 -11.36
N GLN A 61 11.66 5.09 -10.99
CA GLN A 61 11.94 5.41 -9.59
C GLN A 61 10.67 5.75 -8.81
N PHE A 62 9.72 6.41 -9.47
CA PHE A 62 8.44 6.78 -8.87
C PHE A 62 7.28 6.38 -9.78
N MET A 63 6.19 5.94 -9.17
CA MET A 63 4.93 5.70 -9.84
C MET A 63 3.77 6.16 -8.94
N ARG A 64 2.66 6.52 -9.56
CA ARG A 64 1.43 6.85 -8.85
C ARG A 64 0.40 5.76 -9.09
N ILE A 65 -0.31 5.36 -8.05
CA ILE A 65 -1.47 4.48 -8.16
C ILE A 65 -2.71 5.35 -8.06
N ASP A 66 -3.54 5.34 -9.10
CA ASP A 66 -4.82 6.04 -9.14
C ASP A 66 -5.94 4.99 -9.17
N PHE A 67 -6.54 4.75 -8.02
CA PHE A 67 -7.58 3.73 -7.88
C PHE A 67 -8.89 4.12 -8.58
N ALA A 68 -9.21 5.41 -8.63
CA ALA A 68 -10.41 5.90 -9.31
C ALA A 68 -10.33 5.68 -10.82
N LYS A 69 -9.15 5.87 -11.41
CA LYS A 69 -8.88 5.59 -12.82
C LYS A 69 -8.51 4.14 -13.09
N LYS A 70 -8.23 3.36 -12.05
CA LYS A 70 -7.70 1.99 -12.16
C LYS A 70 -6.40 1.93 -12.97
N GLU A 71 -5.46 2.79 -12.64
CA GLU A 71 -4.18 2.89 -13.34
C GLU A 71 -3.00 2.97 -12.38
N VAL A 72 -1.90 2.33 -12.77
CA VAL A 72 -0.56 2.61 -12.26
C VAL A 72 0.14 3.50 -13.26
N ILE A 73 0.49 4.71 -12.86
CA ILE A 73 0.97 5.78 -13.72
C ILE A 73 2.47 5.98 -13.46
N GLY A 74 3.30 5.64 -14.43
CA GLY A 74 4.73 5.94 -14.45
C GLY A 74 5.04 7.20 -15.26
N PRO A 75 6.31 7.61 -15.33
CA PRO A 75 6.72 8.83 -16.03
C PRO A 75 6.58 8.74 -17.56
N LYS A 76 6.59 7.54 -18.10
CA LYS A 76 6.55 7.31 -19.57
C LYS A 76 5.24 6.69 -20.04
N ARG A 77 4.53 5.98 -19.17
CA ARG A 77 3.31 5.22 -19.52
C ARG A 77 2.46 4.92 -18.30
N SER A 78 1.22 4.56 -18.55
CA SER A 78 0.31 4.01 -17.55
C SER A 78 0.00 2.55 -17.85
N SER A 79 -0.26 1.77 -16.81
CA SER A 79 -0.73 0.38 -16.90
C SER A 79 -2.07 0.23 -16.20
N GLU A 80 -3.02 -0.43 -16.86
CA GLU A 80 -4.35 -0.66 -16.32
C GLU A 80 -4.32 -1.67 -15.17
N ILE A 81 -5.01 -1.36 -14.08
CA ILE A 81 -5.29 -2.29 -12.98
C ILE A 81 -6.51 -3.11 -13.38
N ARG A 82 -6.31 -4.38 -13.74
CA ARG A 82 -7.37 -5.29 -14.19
C ARG A 82 -8.05 -6.03 -13.05
N LEU A 83 -7.30 -6.31 -12.00
CA LEU A 83 -7.80 -6.97 -10.81
C LEU A 83 -7.29 -6.26 -9.56
N MET A 84 -8.18 -6.10 -8.59
CA MET A 84 -7.86 -5.62 -7.25
C MET A 84 -8.48 -6.55 -6.22
N HIS A 85 -7.67 -7.04 -5.29
CA HIS A 85 -8.10 -7.83 -4.15
C HIS A 85 -7.59 -7.18 -2.86
N LYS A 86 -8.44 -7.12 -1.85
CA LYS A 86 -8.09 -6.54 -0.55
C LYS A 86 -8.49 -7.49 0.58
N ASN A 87 -7.60 -7.66 1.54
CA ASN A 87 -7.88 -8.24 2.85
C ASN A 87 -7.38 -7.29 3.95
N ASP A 88 -7.37 -7.73 5.20
CA ASP A 88 -7.00 -6.87 6.34
C ASP A 88 -5.52 -6.46 6.33
N GLU A 89 -4.64 -7.24 5.73
CA GLU A 89 -3.20 -7.04 5.74
C GLU A 89 -2.64 -6.48 4.44
N GLN A 90 -3.26 -6.84 3.31
CA GLN A 90 -2.69 -6.61 1.99
C GLN A 90 -3.71 -6.11 0.97
N LEU A 91 -3.26 -5.18 0.13
CA LEU A 91 -3.92 -4.81 -1.11
C LEU A 91 -3.11 -5.38 -2.28
N THR A 92 -3.76 -6.19 -3.10
CA THR A 92 -3.14 -6.81 -4.30
C THR A 92 -3.74 -6.23 -5.56
N LEU A 93 -2.89 -5.73 -6.44
CA LEU A 93 -3.25 -5.23 -7.77
C LEU A 93 -2.60 -6.08 -8.83
N GLN A 94 -3.30 -6.33 -9.93
CA GLN A 94 -2.77 -7.09 -11.06
C GLN A 94 -3.11 -6.41 -12.38
N GLY A 95 -2.21 -6.55 -13.33
CA GLY A 95 -2.37 -6.05 -14.67
C GLY A 95 -1.41 -6.69 -15.65
N TYR A 96 -1.31 -6.08 -16.82
CA TYR A 96 -0.49 -6.57 -17.91
C TYR A 96 0.16 -5.38 -18.64
N GLU A 97 1.47 -5.45 -18.84
CA GLU A 97 2.23 -4.36 -19.48
C GLU A 97 3.40 -4.92 -20.27
N LEU A 98 3.59 -4.47 -21.50
CA LEU A 98 4.72 -4.84 -22.37
C LEU A 98 4.99 -6.34 -22.47
N GLY A 99 3.95 -7.14 -22.59
CA GLY A 99 4.10 -8.60 -22.71
C GLY A 99 4.33 -9.33 -21.38
N MET A 100 4.22 -8.63 -20.24
CA MET A 100 4.39 -9.21 -18.91
C MET A 100 3.13 -9.05 -18.07
N GLY A 101 2.73 -10.12 -17.39
CA GLY A 101 1.80 -10.02 -16.28
C GLY A 101 2.51 -9.40 -15.07
N TRP A 102 1.86 -8.50 -14.37
CA TRP A 102 2.40 -7.94 -13.13
C TRP A 102 1.41 -8.09 -11.96
N THR A 103 2.00 -8.24 -10.77
CA THR A 103 1.26 -8.24 -9.50
C THR A 103 1.98 -7.32 -8.53
N LEU A 104 1.25 -6.36 -7.97
CA LEU A 104 1.70 -5.48 -6.90
C LEU A 104 1.01 -5.90 -5.60
N ALA A 105 1.81 -6.24 -4.59
CA ALA A 105 1.37 -6.49 -3.22
C ALA A 105 1.77 -5.31 -2.35
N LEU A 106 0.78 -4.64 -1.73
CA LEU A 106 0.97 -3.52 -0.83
C LEU A 106 0.56 -3.92 0.59
N ASP A 107 1.48 -3.83 1.54
CA ASP A 107 1.20 -3.99 2.96
C ASP A 107 0.38 -2.80 3.45
N ARG A 108 -0.81 -3.05 3.97
CA ARG A 108 -1.76 -2.01 4.38
C ARG A 108 -1.39 -1.30 5.68
N ASN A 109 -0.52 -1.89 6.48
CA ASN A 109 -0.08 -1.31 7.74
C ASN A 109 1.15 -0.41 7.57
N THR A 110 2.04 -0.75 6.63
CA THR A 110 3.34 -0.11 6.50
C THR A 110 3.52 0.66 5.20
N GLY A 111 2.69 0.40 4.18
CA GLY A 111 2.86 0.94 2.83
C GLY A 111 4.03 0.34 2.05
N LYS A 112 4.71 -0.67 2.57
CA LYS A 112 5.72 -1.40 1.81
C LYS A 112 5.08 -2.14 0.65
N MET A 113 5.76 -2.16 -0.50
CA MET A 113 5.26 -2.84 -1.68
C MET A 113 6.28 -3.79 -2.28
N THR A 114 5.77 -4.84 -2.90
CA THR A 114 6.52 -5.73 -3.78
C THR A 114 5.77 -5.82 -5.10
N VAL A 115 6.46 -5.62 -6.22
CA VAL A 115 5.90 -5.81 -7.56
C VAL A 115 6.64 -6.95 -8.23
N THR A 116 5.90 -7.91 -8.76
CA THR A 116 6.44 -8.97 -9.60
C THR A 116 5.99 -8.76 -11.04
N PHE A 117 6.91 -8.95 -11.98
CA PHE A 117 6.64 -8.99 -13.41
C PHE A 117 7.09 -10.35 -13.93
N ALA A 118 6.27 -10.99 -14.71
CA ALA A 118 6.59 -12.30 -15.24
C ALA A 118 6.14 -12.47 -16.70
N ARG A 119 6.95 -13.17 -17.46
CA ARG A 119 6.64 -13.77 -18.76
C ARG A 119 7.31 -15.14 -18.84
N GLY A 120 7.14 -15.87 -19.95
CA GLY A 120 7.55 -17.27 -20.04
C GLY A 120 9.00 -17.60 -19.66
N GLU A 121 9.94 -16.67 -19.84
CA GLU A 121 11.37 -16.92 -19.65
C GLU A 121 12.09 -15.87 -18.78
N SER A 122 11.35 -15.01 -18.09
CA SER A 122 11.95 -14.03 -17.16
C SER A 122 10.97 -13.57 -16.10
N ALA A 123 11.51 -13.24 -14.96
CA ALA A 123 10.76 -12.63 -13.88
C ALA A 123 11.59 -11.52 -13.22
N PHE A 124 10.91 -10.42 -12.87
CA PHE A 124 11.48 -9.33 -12.09
C PHE A 124 10.71 -9.19 -10.79
N VAL A 125 11.43 -8.86 -9.72
CA VAL A 125 10.84 -8.49 -8.44
C VAL A 125 11.35 -7.10 -8.10
N VAL A 126 10.43 -6.18 -7.80
CA VAL A 126 10.76 -4.81 -7.40
C VAL A 126 10.22 -4.55 -6.01
N PHE A 127 11.08 -4.11 -5.11
CA PHE A 127 10.71 -3.69 -3.77
C PHE A 127 10.64 -2.17 -3.69
N GLY A 128 9.71 -1.69 -2.87
CA GLY A 128 9.50 -0.27 -2.68
C GLY A 128 8.56 0.05 -1.53
N ALA A 129 8.11 1.28 -1.49
CA ALA A 129 7.14 1.74 -0.53
C ALA A 129 6.27 2.84 -1.10
N CYS A 130 5.07 2.96 -0.58
CA CYS A 130 4.08 3.94 -1.00
C CYS A 130 3.71 4.87 0.16
N THR A 131 3.27 6.06 -0.20
CA THR A 131 2.68 7.05 0.70
C THR A 131 1.42 7.63 0.04
N PRO A 132 0.46 8.16 0.81
CA PRO A 132 -0.66 8.89 0.22
C PRO A 132 -0.16 10.01 -0.69
N PHE A 133 -0.79 10.13 -1.85
CA PHE A 133 -0.56 11.24 -2.76
C PHE A 133 -1.59 12.31 -2.48
N PRO A 134 -1.18 13.58 -2.20
CA PRO A 134 -2.08 14.68 -1.90
C PRO A 134 -3.01 15.06 -3.06
#